data_6a18eb1e363fd7534f8ee06ba1fa6211
#
_entry.id   6a18eb1e363fd7534f8ee06ba1fa6211
#
_cell.length_a   1.000
_cell.length_b   1.000
_cell.length_c   1.000
_cell.angle_alpha   90.00
_cell.angle_beta   90.00
_cell.angle_gamma   90.00
#
_symmetry.space_group_name_H-M   'P 1'
#
loop_
_entity.id
_entity.type
_entity.pdbx_description
1 polymer ?
#
loop_
_entity_poly.entity_id
_entity_poly.type
_entity_poly.pdbx_seq_one_letter_code
_entity_poly.pdbx_strand_id
1 'polypeptide(L)'
;MNKNLFFSILIFLPLVTLSQKRTLLIGGTAYVGNGDKIENSVICIEGEKIDFVANSSEIKIDPTAFDTIIRLHGKFIYPSFILPNSRLGITEIDAVRATHDFREVGSFNPHVRTKIAYNTDSKIIGTLRTNGILVSQVAPIGGLFSGQSSVFYLDGNNWENALCKSDDGIHLNWPRSYNKSGWWAEPGESKRNKEYQQKVLKIEDYLDKASSYFNNNGEKIDIKMESMKGLFD
;
A
#
# COMPACT_ATOMS: atom_id res chain seq x y z
N MET A 1 60.62 -29.88 -23.53
CA MET A 1 60.12 -30.34 -22.22
C MET A 1 59.65 -29.10 -21.47
N ASN A 2 58.39 -28.67 -21.75
CA ASN A 2 57.80 -27.41 -21.22
C ASN A 2 56.82 -27.80 -20.08
N LYS A 3 57.16 -27.39 -18.86
CA LYS A 3 56.30 -27.54 -17.68
C LYS A 3 55.41 -26.28 -17.62
N ASN A 4 54.14 -26.45 -17.93
CA ASN A 4 53.11 -25.44 -17.70
C ASN A 4 52.79 -25.37 -16.19
N LEU A 5 53.21 -24.29 -15.57
CA LEU A 5 52.90 -23.95 -14.21
C LEU A 5 51.47 -23.32 -14.17
N PHE A 6 50.46 -24.09 -13.80
CA PHE A 6 49.11 -23.58 -13.57
C PHE A 6 49.09 -22.84 -12.21
N PHE A 7 49.08 -21.50 -12.27
CA PHE A 7 48.91 -20.66 -11.09
C PHE A 7 47.39 -20.52 -10.82
N SER A 8 46.91 -21.33 -9.86
CA SER A 8 45.53 -21.27 -9.41
C SER A 8 45.37 -20.07 -8.47
N ILE A 9 44.88 -18.92 -9.00
CA ILE A 9 44.52 -17.75 -8.18
C ILE A 9 43.20 -18.12 -7.52
N LEU A 10 43.27 -18.49 -6.26
CA LEU A 10 42.09 -18.63 -5.37
C LEU A 10 41.63 -17.21 -5.00
N ILE A 11 40.61 -16.71 -5.72
CA ILE A 11 39.98 -15.44 -5.39
C ILE A 11 39.18 -15.64 -4.12
N PHE A 12 39.72 -15.20 -2.97
CA PHE A 12 38.99 -15.02 -1.74
C PHE A 12 38.03 -13.84 -1.93
N LEU A 13 36.81 -14.08 -2.38
CA LEU A 13 35.73 -13.09 -2.22
C LEU A 13 35.39 -13.03 -0.73
N PRO A 14 35.57 -11.89 -0.05
CA PRO A 14 35.01 -11.72 1.27
C PRO A 14 33.49 -11.81 1.16
N LEU A 15 32.90 -12.85 1.73
CA LEU A 15 31.47 -12.90 2.01
C LEU A 15 31.19 -11.78 3.03
N VAL A 16 30.88 -10.60 2.53
CA VAL A 16 30.30 -9.53 3.35
C VAL A 16 28.91 -10.01 3.72
N THR A 17 28.80 -10.69 4.83
CA THR A 17 27.50 -10.94 5.46
C THR A 17 27.00 -9.57 5.94
N LEU A 18 26.09 -8.96 5.18
CA LEU A 18 25.31 -7.83 5.62
C LEU A 18 24.45 -8.32 6.79
N SER A 19 24.96 -8.22 8.00
CA SER A 19 24.18 -8.45 9.21
C SER A 19 23.02 -7.46 9.21
N GLN A 20 21.80 -7.95 9.20
CA GLN A 20 20.62 -7.10 9.31
C GLN A 20 20.61 -6.47 10.70
N LYS A 21 20.31 -5.16 10.76
CA LYS A 21 20.22 -4.45 12.03
C LYS A 21 19.14 -5.07 12.93
N ARG A 22 19.52 -5.45 14.15
CA ARG A 22 18.60 -6.03 15.13
C ARG A 22 18.25 -5.00 16.20
N THR A 23 16.96 -4.70 16.31
CA THR A 23 16.42 -3.76 17.32
C THR A 23 15.53 -4.51 18.28
N LEU A 24 15.76 -4.32 19.58
CA LEU A 24 14.98 -4.90 20.66
C LEU A 24 14.12 -3.83 21.34
N LEU A 25 12.79 -4.03 21.35
CA LEU A 25 11.86 -3.27 22.19
C LEU A 25 11.58 -4.08 23.45
N ILE A 26 11.77 -3.50 24.66
CA ILE A 26 11.65 -4.26 25.91
C ILE A 26 10.87 -3.51 26.99
N GLY A 27 10.06 -4.21 27.76
CA GLY A 27 9.42 -3.76 28.99
C GLY A 27 8.08 -3.04 28.79
N GLY A 28 7.58 -2.94 27.56
CA GLY A 28 6.25 -2.41 27.28
C GLY A 28 5.16 -3.46 27.41
N THR A 29 3.91 -3.02 27.37
CA THR A 29 2.75 -3.90 27.20
C THR A 29 2.37 -3.97 25.73
N ALA A 30 2.52 -5.13 25.09
CA ALA A 30 2.20 -5.32 23.68
C ALA A 30 0.80 -5.90 23.48
N TYR A 31 0.03 -5.27 22.60
CA TYR A 31 -1.22 -5.79 22.05
C TYR A 31 -0.93 -6.28 20.63
N VAL A 32 -0.98 -7.61 20.41
CA VAL A 32 -0.49 -8.18 19.15
C VAL A 32 -1.53 -8.22 18.02
N GLY A 33 -2.73 -7.69 18.27
CA GLY A 33 -3.77 -7.52 17.24
C GLY A 33 -4.73 -8.69 17.06
N ASN A 34 -4.50 -9.82 17.73
CA ASN A 34 -5.37 -11.00 17.74
C ASN A 34 -6.25 -11.09 19.01
N GLY A 35 -6.19 -10.09 19.89
CA GLY A 35 -6.84 -10.07 21.20
C GLY A 35 -5.89 -10.34 22.37
N ASP A 36 -4.71 -10.87 22.13
CA ASP A 36 -3.74 -11.17 23.17
C ASP A 36 -2.99 -9.92 23.64
N LYS A 37 -2.66 -9.93 24.94
CA LYS A 37 -1.88 -8.90 25.63
C LYS A 37 -0.67 -9.54 26.26
N ILE A 38 0.52 -9.02 25.97
CA ILE A 38 1.79 -9.48 26.57
C ILE A 38 2.35 -8.36 27.44
N GLU A 39 2.35 -8.57 28.74
CA GLU A 39 2.99 -7.67 29.72
C GLU A 39 4.50 -7.92 29.73
N ASN A 40 5.29 -6.86 30.06
CA ASN A 40 6.74 -6.94 29.97
C ASN A 40 7.22 -7.57 28.65
N SER A 41 6.63 -7.13 27.55
CA SER A 41 6.93 -7.69 26.24
C SER A 41 8.35 -7.44 25.80
N VAL A 42 8.83 -8.38 25.00
CA VAL A 42 10.09 -8.29 24.25
C VAL A 42 9.75 -8.51 22.78
N ILE A 43 10.07 -7.52 21.95
CA ILE A 43 9.86 -7.57 20.51
C ILE A 43 11.19 -7.39 19.81
N CYS A 44 11.63 -8.38 19.06
CA CYS A 44 12.80 -8.29 18.21
C CYS A 44 12.40 -7.91 16.79
N ILE A 45 13.07 -6.89 16.25
CA ILE A 45 12.94 -6.49 14.85
C ILE A 45 14.29 -6.73 14.20
N GLU A 46 14.31 -7.54 13.14
CA GLU A 46 15.47 -7.82 12.31
C GLU A 46 15.26 -7.27 10.90
N GLY A 47 16.01 -6.23 10.56
CA GLY A 47 15.76 -5.47 9.34
C GLY A 47 14.37 -4.83 9.35
N GLU A 48 13.50 -5.29 8.47
CA GLU A 48 12.11 -4.77 8.30
C GLU A 48 11.04 -5.71 8.85
N LYS A 49 11.43 -6.79 9.54
CA LYS A 49 10.50 -7.82 10.03
C LYS A 49 10.56 -7.98 11.54
N ILE A 50 9.42 -8.33 12.12
CA ILE A 50 9.36 -8.81 13.49
C ILE A 50 9.87 -10.25 13.48
N ASP A 51 10.99 -10.50 14.18
CA ASP A 51 11.59 -11.82 14.33
C ASP A 51 10.83 -12.63 15.39
N PHE A 52 10.64 -12.06 16.57
CA PHE A 52 9.81 -12.68 17.61
C PHE A 52 9.14 -11.64 18.52
N VAL A 53 8.07 -12.09 19.17
CA VAL A 53 7.38 -11.41 20.27
C VAL A 53 7.20 -12.39 21.42
N ALA A 54 7.65 -12.02 22.62
CA ALA A 54 7.57 -12.88 23.80
C ALA A 54 7.38 -12.07 25.09
N ASN A 55 7.14 -12.77 26.22
CA ASN A 55 7.26 -12.18 27.53
C ASN A 55 8.73 -12.26 28.00
N SER A 56 9.22 -11.21 28.64
CA SER A 56 10.62 -11.15 29.10
C SER A 56 10.98 -12.23 30.14
N SER A 57 9.98 -12.79 30.85
CA SER A 57 10.20 -13.89 31.79
C SER A 57 10.43 -15.25 31.13
N GLU A 58 10.07 -15.39 29.86
CA GLU A 58 10.12 -16.66 29.10
C GLU A 58 11.40 -16.85 28.31
N ILE A 59 12.16 -15.77 28.11
CA ILE A 59 13.36 -15.80 27.26
C ILE A 59 14.56 -15.17 27.96
N LYS A 60 15.74 -15.75 27.72
CA LYS A 60 17.01 -15.11 28.07
C LYS A 60 17.45 -14.16 26.97
N ILE A 61 17.65 -12.91 27.32
CA ILE A 61 18.09 -11.88 26.39
C ILE A 61 19.59 -11.67 26.60
N ASP A 62 20.37 -11.86 25.55
CA ASP A 62 21.74 -11.40 25.48
C ASP A 62 21.76 -9.99 24.86
N PRO A 63 22.05 -8.94 25.66
CA PRO A 63 22.03 -7.57 25.15
C PRO A 63 23.05 -7.33 24.03
N THR A 64 24.11 -8.12 23.95
CA THR A 64 25.18 -7.97 22.94
C THR A 64 24.74 -8.45 21.54
N ALA A 65 23.62 -9.19 21.46
CA ALA A 65 23.06 -9.68 20.21
C ALA A 65 22.21 -8.64 19.45
N PHE A 66 22.09 -7.40 19.99
CA PHE A 66 21.23 -6.36 19.41
C PHE A 66 22.01 -5.05 19.21
N ASP A 67 21.81 -4.43 18.06
CA ASP A 67 22.44 -3.15 17.74
C ASP A 67 21.78 -1.98 18.49
N THR A 68 20.48 -2.13 18.79
CA THR A 68 19.69 -1.10 19.47
C THR A 68 18.72 -1.73 20.46
N ILE A 69 18.66 -1.20 21.68
CA ILE A 69 17.68 -1.62 22.69
C ILE A 69 16.86 -0.39 23.12
N ILE A 70 15.55 -0.46 22.91
CA ILE A 70 14.61 0.58 23.28
C ILE A 70 13.78 0.10 24.48
N ARG A 71 13.91 0.80 25.62
CA ARG A 71 13.15 0.49 26.83
C ARG A 71 11.81 1.22 26.82
N LEU A 72 10.72 0.46 26.95
CA LEU A 72 9.34 0.95 26.83
C LEU A 72 8.52 0.70 28.13
N HIS A 73 9.19 0.70 29.30
CA HIS A 73 8.49 0.52 30.58
C HIS A 73 7.35 1.53 30.75
N GLY A 74 6.15 1.04 31.09
CA GLY A 74 4.95 1.85 31.23
C GLY A 74 4.35 2.36 29.93
N LYS A 75 4.87 1.90 28.76
CA LYS A 75 4.32 2.21 27.43
C LYS A 75 3.50 1.05 26.91
N PHE A 76 2.58 1.38 26.00
CA PHE A 76 1.79 0.43 25.26
C PHE A 76 2.26 0.35 23.82
N ILE A 77 2.30 -0.86 23.27
CA ILE A 77 2.73 -1.14 21.90
C ILE A 77 1.55 -1.73 21.16
N TYR A 78 1.21 -1.16 20.02
CA TYR A 78 0.10 -1.60 19.16
C TYR A 78 0.59 -1.78 17.73
N PRO A 79 -0.01 -2.69 16.94
CA PRO A 79 0.12 -2.66 15.50
C PRO A 79 -0.38 -1.32 14.96
N SER A 80 0.20 -0.84 13.88
CA SER A 80 -0.27 0.38 13.23
C SER A 80 -1.63 0.18 12.56
N PHE A 81 -2.37 1.28 12.41
CA PHE A 81 -3.55 1.29 11.55
C PHE A 81 -3.15 1.38 10.08
N ILE A 82 -3.96 0.74 9.24
CA ILE A 82 -3.88 0.84 7.79
C ILE A 82 -5.09 1.66 7.33
N LEU A 83 -4.84 2.72 6.56
CA LEU A 83 -5.88 3.58 6.00
C LEU A 83 -6.22 3.11 4.57
N PRO A 84 -7.34 2.40 4.36
CA PRO A 84 -7.74 1.95 3.04
C PRO A 84 -8.44 3.07 2.25
N ASN A 85 -8.39 2.98 0.92
CA ASN A 85 -9.15 3.81 -0.02
C ASN A 85 -9.08 5.31 0.26
N SER A 86 -7.87 5.82 0.49
CA SER A 86 -7.62 7.23 0.79
C SER A 86 -7.19 8.01 -0.45
N ARG A 87 -7.20 9.34 -0.32
CA ARG A 87 -6.63 10.28 -1.31
C ARG A 87 -5.37 10.96 -0.77
N LEU A 88 -4.76 10.37 0.23
CA LEU A 88 -3.56 10.91 0.86
C LEU A 88 -2.43 11.07 -0.17
N GLY A 89 -1.78 12.24 -0.16
CA GLY A 89 -0.69 12.54 -1.08
C GLY A 89 -1.09 12.77 -2.55
N ILE A 90 -2.38 12.56 -2.91
CA ILE A 90 -2.94 12.93 -4.22
C ILE A 90 -4.03 13.99 -4.10
N THR A 91 -4.21 14.56 -2.92
CA THR A 91 -5.01 15.73 -2.61
C THR A 91 -4.43 16.40 -1.38
N GLU A 92 -4.12 17.71 -1.48
CA GLU A 92 -3.59 18.47 -0.35
C GLU A 92 -4.66 19.34 0.30
N ILE A 93 -5.37 20.14 -0.50
CA ILE A 93 -6.41 21.07 -0.02
C ILE A 93 -7.68 20.79 -0.80
N ASP A 94 -8.68 20.24 -0.16
CA ASP A 94 -9.95 19.84 -0.80
C ASP A 94 -10.68 21.02 -1.50
N ALA A 95 -10.50 22.25 -1.01
CA ALA A 95 -11.09 23.45 -1.62
C ALA A 95 -10.30 23.99 -2.82
N VAL A 96 -9.10 23.48 -3.09
CA VAL A 96 -8.21 23.99 -4.15
C VAL A 96 -8.01 22.93 -5.23
N ARG A 97 -8.75 23.10 -6.33
CA ARG A 97 -8.72 22.15 -7.46
C ARG A 97 -7.33 21.88 -8.02
N ALA A 98 -6.43 22.84 -7.99
CA ALA A 98 -5.06 22.69 -8.48
C ALA A 98 -4.22 21.69 -7.68
N THR A 99 -4.70 21.25 -6.51
CA THR A 99 -4.05 20.25 -5.66
C THR A 99 -4.68 18.85 -5.77
N HIS A 100 -5.55 18.64 -6.77
CA HIS A 100 -6.31 17.40 -6.94
C HIS A 100 -5.73 16.56 -8.07
N ASP A 101 -4.95 15.53 -7.72
CA ASP A 101 -4.37 14.55 -8.64
C ASP A 101 -5.07 13.19 -8.58
N PHE A 102 -6.25 13.15 -7.99
CA PHE A 102 -7.00 11.91 -7.76
C PHE A 102 -7.93 11.51 -8.90
N ARG A 103 -8.05 12.31 -9.95
CA ARG A 103 -9.03 12.07 -11.03
C ARG A 103 -8.45 12.37 -12.40
N GLU A 104 -8.71 11.45 -13.34
CA GLU A 104 -8.45 11.65 -14.76
C GLU A 104 -9.73 11.86 -15.56
N VAL A 105 -9.60 12.46 -16.76
CA VAL A 105 -10.73 12.71 -17.68
C VAL A 105 -11.20 11.37 -18.29
N GLY A 106 -12.53 11.23 -18.41
CA GLY A 106 -13.16 10.07 -19.00
C GLY A 106 -13.74 9.09 -17.97
N SER A 107 -14.42 8.06 -18.49
CA SER A 107 -15.13 7.08 -17.65
C SER A 107 -14.37 5.77 -17.47
N PHE A 108 -13.39 5.48 -18.31
CA PHE A 108 -12.66 4.21 -18.34
C PHE A 108 -11.16 4.46 -18.33
N ASN A 109 -10.59 4.50 -17.14
CA ASN A 109 -9.18 4.85 -16.91
C ASN A 109 -8.41 3.80 -16.08
N PRO A 110 -8.54 2.48 -16.36
CA PRO A 110 -7.88 1.45 -15.54
C PRO A 110 -6.35 1.54 -15.55
N HIS A 111 -5.76 2.24 -16.53
CA HIS A 111 -4.33 2.45 -16.71
C HIS A 111 -3.74 3.58 -15.84
N VAL A 112 -4.60 4.42 -15.25
CA VAL A 112 -4.15 5.52 -14.37
C VAL A 112 -3.64 4.92 -13.05
N ARG A 113 -2.47 5.37 -12.59
CA ARG A 113 -1.75 4.77 -11.47
C ARG A 113 -1.45 5.83 -10.42
N THR A 114 -1.99 5.69 -9.22
CA THR A 114 -1.84 6.68 -8.14
C THR A 114 -0.40 6.88 -7.69
N LYS A 115 0.45 5.87 -7.81
CA LYS A 115 1.85 5.97 -7.37
C LYS A 115 2.65 7.08 -8.05
N ILE A 116 2.30 7.43 -9.29
CA ILE A 116 3.00 8.48 -10.05
C ILE A 116 2.64 9.87 -9.52
N ALA A 117 1.43 10.04 -8.97
CA ALA A 117 0.93 11.31 -8.43
C ALA A 117 1.14 11.45 -6.91
N TYR A 118 1.68 10.41 -6.25
CA TYR A 118 1.82 10.41 -4.80
C TYR A 118 2.88 11.39 -4.31
N ASN A 119 2.45 12.39 -3.53
CA ASN A 119 3.29 13.40 -2.90
C ASN A 119 3.70 12.97 -1.49
N THR A 120 4.96 12.60 -1.31
CA THR A 120 5.54 12.23 0.00
C THR A 120 5.72 13.42 0.94
N ASP A 121 5.75 14.65 0.41
CA ASP A 121 5.93 15.88 1.20
C ASP A 121 4.61 16.42 1.78
N SER A 122 3.50 15.71 1.56
CA SER A 122 2.19 16.09 2.11
C SER A 122 2.26 16.26 3.63
N LYS A 123 1.83 17.42 4.12
CA LYS A 123 1.80 17.73 5.56
C LYS A 123 0.83 16.84 6.33
N ILE A 124 -0.15 16.28 5.65
CA ILE A 124 -1.16 15.37 6.25
C ILE A 124 -0.49 14.06 6.70
N ILE A 125 0.54 13.59 5.98
CA ILE A 125 1.27 12.36 6.30
C ILE A 125 1.82 12.41 7.73
N GLY A 126 2.50 13.49 8.10
CA GLY A 126 3.05 13.66 9.46
C GLY A 126 1.97 13.58 10.54
N THR A 127 0.81 14.21 10.30
CA THR A 127 -0.34 14.17 11.22
C THR A 127 -0.89 12.76 11.38
N LEU A 128 -1.02 12.00 10.29
CA LEU A 128 -1.52 10.62 10.34
C LEU A 128 -0.55 9.69 11.08
N ARG A 129 0.75 9.85 10.86
CA ARG A 129 1.79 9.07 11.58
C ARG A 129 1.71 9.26 13.10
N THR A 130 1.53 10.49 13.56
CA THR A 130 1.39 10.77 15.00
C THR A 130 0.12 10.19 15.60
N ASN A 131 -0.88 9.85 14.79
CA ASN A 131 -2.11 9.16 15.18
C ASN A 131 -2.05 7.64 14.97
N GLY A 132 -0.87 7.07 14.68
CA GLY A 132 -0.65 5.63 14.59
C GLY A 132 -1.05 5.01 13.25
N ILE A 133 -1.31 5.79 12.21
CA ILE A 133 -1.52 5.30 10.85
C ILE A 133 -0.17 5.32 10.13
N LEU A 134 0.35 4.14 9.77
CA LEU A 134 1.68 4.03 9.15
C LEU A 134 1.64 3.49 7.72
N VAL A 135 0.49 3.00 7.28
CA VAL A 135 0.27 2.47 5.93
C VAL A 135 -1.01 3.03 5.36
N SER A 136 -1.01 3.42 4.09
CA SER A 136 -2.21 3.88 3.40
C SER A 136 -2.31 3.27 2.00
N GLN A 137 -3.50 2.75 1.66
CA GLN A 137 -3.87 2.49 0.28
C GLN A 137 -4.40 3.78 -0.31
N VAL A 138 -3.72 4.27 -1.34
CA VAL A 138 -4.09 5.49 -2.06
C VAL A 138 -4.78 5.12 -3.36
N ALA A 139 -6.00 5.62 -3.54
CA ALA A 139 -6.88 5.24 -4.62
C ALA A 139 -7.38 6.43 -5.43
N PRO A 140 -7.43 6.34 -6.77
CA PRO A 140 -8.05 7.36 -7.60
C PRO A 140 -9.57 7.28 -7.50
N ILE A 141 -10.25 8.36 -7.84
CA ILE A 141 -11.72 8.42 -7.93
C ILE A 141 -12.17 8.99 -9.27
N GLY A 142 -13.44 8.79 -9.60
CA GLY A 142 -14.06 9.32 -10.81
C GLY A 142 -14.21 8.29 -11.91
N GLY A 143 -15.10 8.59 -12.88
CA GLY A 143 -15.43 7.66 -13.93
C GLY A 143 -16.13 6.39 -13.44
N LEU A 144 -16.22 5.38 -14.31
CA LEU A 144 -16.63 4.01 -13.97
C LEU A 144 -15.40 3.20 -13.50
N PHE A 145 -14.31 3.25 -14.26
CA PHE A 145 -13.00 2.75 -13.86
C PHE A 145 -12.09 3.95 -13.57
N SER A 146 -11.75 4.15 -12.30
CA SER A 146 -10.96 5.31 -11.87
C SER A 146 -9.47 5.18 -12.13
N GLY A 147 -8.95 3.97 -12.03
CA GLY A 147 -7.52 3.66 -12.11
C GLY A 147 -7.08 2.65 -11.05
N GLN A 148 -5.78 2.55 -10.86
CA GLN A 148 -5.15 1.62 -9.94
C GLN A 148 -4.70 2.32 -8.66
N SER A 149 -5.05 1.71 -7.52
CA SER A 149 -4.50 2.09 -6.23
C SER A 149 -3.09 1.54 -6.03
N SER A 150 -2.38 2.13 -5.10
CA SER A 150 -1.11 1.60 -4.58
C SER A 150 -1.07 1.77 -3.08
N VAL A 151 -0.30 0.92 -2.41
CA VAL A 151 -0.13 0.95 -0.96
C VAL A 151 1.22 1.58 -0.62
N PHE A 152 1.20 2.52 0.32
CA PHE A 152 2.39 3.25 0.74
C PHE A 152 2.61 3.13 2.23
N TYR A 153 3.87 3.01 2.63
CA TYR A 153 4.30 3.39 3.98
C TYR A 153 4.22 4.90 4.10
N LEU A 154 3.76 5.40 5.24
CA LEU A 154 3.72 6.84 5.51
C LEU A 154 5.11 7.36 5.95
N ASP A 155 6.15 6.82 5.34
CA ASP A 155 7.54 7.16 5.50
C ASP A 155 8.26 7.00 4.16
N GLY A 156 9.30 7.81 3.92
CA GLY A 156 10.04 7.81 2.65
C GLY A 156 10.24 9.22 2.09
N ASN A 157 11.36 9.41 1.39
CA ASN A 157 11.74 10.71 0.83
C ASN A 157 11.21 10.91 -0.60
N ASN A 158 10.74 9.85 -1.23
CA ASN A 158 10.12 9.85 -2.55
C ASN A 158 9.10 8.70 -2.63
N TRP A 159 8.29 8.69 -3.68
CA TRP A 159 7.22 7.71 -3.82
C TRP A 159 7.77 6.28 -3.99
N GLU A 160 8.94 6.08 -4.60
CA GLU A 160 9.56 4.76 -4.75
C GLU A 160 9.94 4.15 -3.40
N ASN A 161 10.53 4.95 -2.51
CA ASN A 161 10.93 4.50 -1.16
C ASN A 161 9.72 4.30 -0.24
N ALA A 162 8.65 5.08 -0.45
CA ALA A 162 7.40 4.94 0.29
C ALA A 162 6.54 3.78 -0.21
N LEU A 163 6.77 3.27 -1.42
CA LEU A 163 5.92 2.27 -2.07
C LEU A 163 6.02 0.90 -1.37
N CYS A 164 4.93 0.45 -0.76
CA CYS A 164 4.79 -0.88 -0.18
C CYS A 164 4.33 -1.91 -1.23
N LYS A 165 3.27 -1.57 -1.98
CA LYS A 165 2.72 -2.41 -3.04
C LYS A 165 2.23 -1.56 -4.20
N SER A 166 2.77 -1.84 -5.37
CA SER A 166 2.40 -1.19 -6.62
C SER A 166 1.11 -1.78 -7.19
N ASP A 167 0.26 -0.90 -7.71
CA ASP A 167 -0.88 -1.29 -8.54
C ASP A 167 -1.73 -2.39 -7.87
N ASP A 168 -2.11 -2.12 -6.62
CA ASP A 168 -2.75 -3.05 -5.69
C ASP A 168 -4.13 -3.54 -6.14
N GLY A 169 -4.88 -2.70 -6.85
CA GLY A 169 -6.19 -3.04 -7.38
C GLY A 169 -6.76 -1.96 -8.29
N ILE A 170 -7.67 -2.37 -9.18
CA ILE A 170 -8.42 -1.47 -10.06
C ILE A 170 -9.70 -1.03 -9.38
N HIS A 171 -9.95 0.28 -9.34
CA HIS A 171 -11.12 0.86 -8.70
C HIS A 171 -12.27 1.00 -9.69
N LEU A 172 -13.33 0.22 -9.44
CA LEU A 172 -14.60 0.25 -10.16
C LEU A 172 -15.66 0.99 -9.33
N ASN A 173 -16.23 2.06 -9.87
CA ASN A 173 -17.36 2.76 -9.29
C ASN A 173 -18.67 2.21 -9.83
N TRP A 174 -19.24 1.24 -9.11
CA TRP A 174 -20.52 0.67 -9.50
C TRP A 174 -21.63 1.73 -9.47
N PRO A 175 -22.45 1.87 -10.52
CA PRO A 175 -23.50 2.89 -10.58
C PRO A 175 -24.55 2.69 -9.50
N ARG A 176 -25.06 3.79 -8.96
CA ARG A 176 -26.16 3.75 -7.99
C ARG A 176 -27.49 3.51 -8.71
N SER A 177 -28.31 2.59 -8.22
CA SER A 177 -29.66 2.34 -8.75
C SER A 177 -30.65 3.44 -8.42
N TYR A 178 -30.38 4.19 -7.32
CA TYR A 178 -31.19 5.33 -6.89
C TYR A 178 -30.30 6.55 -6.66
N ASN A 179 -30.77 7.70 -7.09
CA ASN A 179 -30.16 8.98 -6.79
C ASN A 179 -30.89 9.59 -5.59
N LYS A 180 -30.13 10.02 -4.58
CA LYS A 180 -30.64 10.80 -3.44
C LYS A 180 -30.43 12.27 -3.73
N SER A 181 -31.48 13.09 -3.55
CA SER A 181 -31.40 14.54 -3.52
C SER A 181 -31.23 15.03 -2.07
N GLY A 182 -30.96 16.34 -1.92
CA GLY A 182 -30.70 16.92 -0.61
C GLY A 182 -29.29 16.66 -0.10
N TRP A 183 -29.07 16.97 1.16
CA TRP A 183 -27.78 16.82 1.85
C TRP A 183 -27.98 16.08 3.18
N TRP A 184 -26.92 15.80 3.91
CA TRP A 184 -26.98 14.93 5.10
C TRP A 184 -27.94 15.41 6.20
N ALA A 185 -28.10 16.76 6.39
CA ALA A 185 -29.01 17.32 7.39
C ALA A 185 -30.46 17.51 6.87
N GLU A 186 -30.65 17.61 5.56
CA GLU A 186 -31.95 17.74 4.89
C GLU A 186 -32.01 16.74 3.72
N PRO A 187 -32.20 15.45 4.00
CA PRO A 187 -32.28 14.43 2.97
C PRO A 187 -33.54 14.61 2.13
N GLY A 188 -33.36 14.72 0.81
CA GLY A 188 -34.47 14.84 -0.13
C GLY A 188 -34.95 13.49 -0.62
N GLU A 189 -35.81 13.50 -1.65
CA GLU A 189 -36.39 12.31 -2.24
C GLU A 189 -35.34 11.38 -2.90
N SER A 190 -35.54 10.08 -2.77
CA SER A 190 -34.81 9.07 -3.53
C SER A 190 -35.56 8.79 -4.83
N LYS A 191 -34.91 9.01 -6.00
CA LYS A 191 -35.46 8.74 -7.34
C LYS A 191 -34.66 7.65 -8.02
N ARG A 192 -35.34 6.77 -8.75
CA ARG A 192 -34.69 5.75 -9.57
C ARG A 192 -33.73 6.39 -10.58
N ASN A 193 -32.51 5.88 -10.64
CA ASN A 193 -31.53 6.35 -11.62
C ASN A 193 -31.86 5.79 -13.00
N LYS A 194 -32.31 6.63 -13.91
CA LYS A 194 -32.69 6.26 -15.27
C LYS A 194 -31.49 5.74 -16.12
N GLU A 195 -30.27 6.18 -15.75
CA GLU A 195 -29.04 5.78 -16.47
C GLU A 195 -28.40 4.50 -15.91
N TYR A 196 -28.96 3.94 -14.81
CA TYR A 196 -28.37 2.81 -14.13
C TYR A 196 -28.05 1.65 -15.07
N GLN A 197 -29.07 1.16 -15.78
CA GLN A 197 -28.94 0.01 -16.66
C GLN A 197 -27.94 0.28 -17.80
N GLN A 198 -27.95 1.47 -18.37
CA GLN A 198 -27.03 1.86 -19.43
C GLN A 198 -25.56 1.88 -18.93
N LYS A 199 -25.33 2.32 -17.68
CA LYS A 199 -23.99 2.33 -17.08
C LYS A 199 -23.51 0.91 -16.78
N VAL A 200 -24.41 0.02 -16.31
CA VAL A 200 -24.08 -1.39 -16.09
C VAL A 200 -23.68 -2.05 -17.40
N LEU A 201 -24.49 -1.92 -18.45
CA LEU A 201 -24.14 -2.47 -19.77
C LEU A 201 -22.81 -1.96 -20.33
N LYS A 202 -22.46 -0.70 -20.07
CA LYS A 202 -21.14 -0.16 -20.47
C LYS A 202 -19.98 -0.82 -19.70
N ILE A 203 -20.18 -1.17 -18.42
CA ILE A 203 -19.17 -1.87 -17.62
C ILE A 203 -19.01 -3.29 -18.15
N GLU A 204 -20.11 -4.01 -18.38
CA GLU A 204 -20.12 -5.37 -18.91
C GLU A 204 -19.42 -5.43 -20.28
N ASP A 205 -19.83 -4.58 -21.24
CA ASP A 205 -19.21 -4.47 -22.57
C ASP A 205 -17.70 -4.18 -22.49
N TYR A 206 -17.28 -3.35 -21.52
CA TYR A 206 -15.87 -3.03 -21.34
C TYR A 206 -15.07 -4.22 -20.79
N LEU A 207 -15.63 -4.98 -19.86
CA LEU A 207 -15.03 -6.22 -19.34
C LEU A 207 -14.95 -7.31 -20.41
N ASP A 208 -15.99 -7.46 -21.22
CA ASP A 208 -16.02 -8.41 -22.34
C ASP A 208 -14.96 -8.07 -23.41
N LYS A 209 -14.76 -6.77 -23.68
CA LYS A 209 -13.68 -6.31 -24.57
C LYS A 209 -12.31 -6.63 -24.01
N ALA A 210 -12.10 -6.42 -22.72
CA ALA A 210 -10.84 -6.76 -22.06
C ALA A 210 -10.58 -8.28 -22.09
N SER A 211 -11.58 -9.10 -21.79
CA SER A 211 -11.49 -10.56 -21.89
C SER A 211 -11.16 -11.00 -23.33
N SER A 212 -11.82 -10.42 -24.32
CA SER A 212 -11.56 -10.73 -25.73
C SER A 212 -10.16 -10.32 -26.17
N TYR A 213 -9.65 -9.20 -25.65
CA TYR A 213 -8.30 -8.71 -25.93
C TYR A 213 -7.25 -9.74 -25.49
N PHE A 214 -7.38 -10.30 -24.28
CA PHE A 214 -6.44 -11.30 -23.77
C PHE A 214 -6.56 -12.65 -24.45
N ASN A 215 -7.77 -13.08 -24.80
CA ASN A 215 -7.99 -14.35 -25.51
C ASN A 215 -7.42 -14.35 -26.94
N ASN A 216 -7.32 -13.19 -27.58
CA ASN A 216 -6.87 -13.07 -28.98
C ASN A 216 -5.39 -12.64 -29.13
N ASN A 217 -4.59 -12.69 -28.04
CA ASN A 217 -3.18 -12.28 -28.03
C ASN A 217 -2.88 -10.89 -28.64
N GLY A 218 -3.83 -9.96 -28.53
CA GLY A 218 -3.79 -8.55 -28.89
C GLY A 218 -2.74 -8.13 -29.92
N GLU A 219 -3.12 -8.03 -31.20
CA GLU A 219 -2.20 -7.59 -32.27
C GLU A 219 -1.66 -6.16 -32.05
N LYS A 220 -2.39 -5.34 -31.30
CA LYS A 220 -2.01 -3.99 -30.91
C LYS A 220 -2.09 -3.84 -29.40
N ILE A 221 -1.03 -3.31 -28.80
CA ILE A 221 -1.00 -3.01 -27.37
C ILE A 221 -1.98 -1.88 -27.07
N ASP A 222 -2.97 -2.19 -26.22
CA ASP A 222 -3.87 -1.20 -25.61
C ASP A 222 -3.53 -1.11 -24.12
N ILE A 223 -2.99 0.03 -23.71
CA ILE A 223 -2.54 0.27 -22.32
C ILE A 223 -3.69 0.10 -21.32
N LYS A 224 -4.93 0.44 -21.70
CA LYS A 224 -6.09 0.28 -20.82
C LYS A 224 -6.42 -1.18 -20.62
N MET A 225 -6.33 -1.99 -21.67
CA MET A 225 -6.56 -3.43 -21.57
C MET A 225 -5.41 -4.11 -20.83
N GLU A 226 -4.17 -3.80 -21.19
CA GLU A 226 -2.98 -4.34 -20.47
C GLU A 226 -3.04 -4.11 -18.97
N SER A 227 -3.53 -2.94 -18.52
CA SER A 227 -3.67 -2.64 -17.10
C SER A 227 -4.68 -3.52 -16.37
N MET A 228 -5.55 -4.20 -17.10
CA MET A 228 -6.60 -5.09 -16.55
C MET A 228 -6.18 -6.56 -16.52
N LYS A 229 -4.96 -6.89 -16.94
CA LYS A 229 -4.47 -8.27 -17.07
C LYS A 229 -4.74 -9.11 -15.81
N GLY A 230 -4.41 -8.59 -14.64
CA GLY A 230 -4.60 -9.30 -13.37
C GLY A 230 -6.05 -9.63 -12.98
N LEU A 231 -7.05 -9.26 -13.79
CA LEU A 231 -8.44 -9.70 -13.63
C LEU A 231 -8.72 -11.00 -14.39
N PHE A 232 -7.84 -11.41 -15.32
CA PHE A 232 -8.05 -12.53 -16.24
C PHE A 232 -6.95 -13.61 -16.15
N ASP A 233 -5.98 -13.43 -15.23
CA ASP A 233 -4.89 -14.40 -14.93
C ASP A 233 -5.34 -15.53 -13.99
#